data_9d0abd8f973c63f192b664328adb77b4
#
_entry.id   9d0abd8f973c63f192b664328adb77b4
#
_cell.length_a   1.000
_cell.length_b   1.000
_cell.length_c   1.000
_cell.angle_alpha   90.00
_cell.angle_beta   90.00
_cell.angle_gamma   90.00
#
_symmetry.space_group_name_H-M   'P 1'
#
loop_
_entity.id
_entity.type
_entity.pdbx_description
1 polymer ?
#
loop_
_entity_poly.entity_id
_entity_poly.type
_entity_poly.pdbx_seq_one_letter_code
_entity_poly.pdbx_strand_id
1 'polypeptide(L)'
;MSFVIRPAGMEDLQHLYEMAKLTGGGFTNLPPDRNSLTGKLEGSQTAFARRGDEIVGETFVLVLENTETQVVRGTCQVFTAVGHRWPFYSYRINRLTQYSKELDRTVSAELLSLVNDLEGTSEVGGLFLHPGERAGGLGMLLARSRYLFIAAHRHRFGERILAELRGIIDERGGSPFWDAIGGKFFGMSFQEADEFNAIHGNQFIADLMPKHPVYIAMLDEEARKVIGLPHPSGRAAMRMLENEGFSYQGYVDIFDGGPTMLADTDKVRSIACAHHGEVDEDTLEKGEKALIAAGEFEDFRCCYGARDIRGDAIAIDAQSAELLGVGTGDRVWSIAR
;
A
#
# COMPACT_ATOMS: atom_id res chain seq x y z
N MET A 1 22.83 9.24 10.93
CA MET A 1 22.19 9.10 9.60
C MET A 1 20.76 9.60 9.72
N SER A 2 20.44 10.64 9.00
CA SER A 2 19.12 11.24 9.00
C SER A 2 18.37 10.83 7.74
N PHE A 3 17.10 10.50 7.89
CA PHE A 3 16.23 10.08 6.78
C PHE A 3 14.98 10.94 6.74
N VAL A 4 14.56 11.27 5.53
CA VAL A 4 13.31 12.01 5.29
C VAL A 4 12.48 11.29 4.23
N ILE A 5 11.17 11.29 4.42
CA ILE A 5 10.20 10.93 3.37
C ILE A 5 9.82 12.20 2.63
N ARG A 6 9.82 12.15 1.31
CA ARG A 6 9.37 13.23 0.43
C ARG A 6 8.68 12.70 -0.83
N PRO A 7 7.95 13.54 -1.57
CA PRO A 7 7.51 13.21 -2.92
C PRO A 7 8.67 12.77 -3.82
N ALA A 8 8.40 11.77 -4.67
CA ALA A 8 9.35 11.32 -5.68
C ALA A 8 9.37 12.28 -6.88
N GLY A 9 10.56 12.61 -7.34
CA GLY A 9 10.80 13.38 -8.57
C GLY A 9 11.37 12.53 -9.71
N MET A 10 11.51 13.12 -10.89
CA MET A 10 12.13 12.46 -12.05
C MET A 10 13.61 12.11 -11.80
N GLU A 11 14.28 12.85 -10.95
CA GLU A 11 15.65 12.61 -10.50
C GLU A 11 15.80 11.27 -9.75
N ASP A 12 14.72 10.75 -9.18
CA ASP A 12 14.71 9.49 -8.42
C ASP A 12 14.55 8.25 -9.32
N LEU A 13 14.29 8.42 -10.62
CA LEU A 13 14.03 7.33 -11.57
C LEU A 13 15.10 6.24 -11.52
N GLN A 14 16.38 6.63 -11.48
CA GLN A 14 17.47 5.65 -11.42
C GLN A 14 17.48 4.85 -10.12
N HIS A 15 17.25 5.51 -8.99
CA HIS A 15 17.19 4.85 -7.68
C HIS A 15 15.99 3.87 -7.61
N LEU A 16 14.81 4.28 -8.09
CA LEU A 16 13.62 3.44 -8.14
C LEU A 16 13.84 2.22 -9.06
N TYR A 17 14.46 2.42 -10.22
CA TYR A 17 14.78 1.33 -11.15
C TYR A 17 15.75 0.30 -10.52
N GLU A 18 16.80 0.75 -9.82
CA GLU A 18 17.71 -0.17 -9.14
C GLU A 18 17.03 -0.92 -7.98
N MET A 19 16.15 -0.24 -7.24
CA MET A 19 15.35 -0.90 -6.20
C MET A 19 14.35 -1.92 -6.79
N ALA A 20 13.74 -1.60 -7.93
CA ALA A 20 12.82 -2.50 -8.64
C ALA A 20 13.47 -3.85 -8.98
N LYS A 21 14.73 -3.85 -9.41
CA LYS A 21 15.49 -5.09 -9.69
C LYS A 21 15.68 -5.98 -8.46
N LEU A 22 15.69 -5.38 -7.25
CA LEU A 22 15.88 -6.11 -6.00
C LEU A 22 14.59 -6.78 -5.50
N THR A 23 13.44 -6.50 -6.11
CA THR A 23 12.14 -7.08 -5.68
C THR A 23 11.98 -8.55 -6.06
N GLY A 24 12.73 -9.02 -7.04
CA GLY A 24 12.68 -10.41 -7.52
C GLY A 24 11.46 -10.74 -8.40
N GLY A 25 10.78 -9.72 -8.97
CA GLY A 25 9.57 -9.87 -9.78
C GLY A 25 8.28 -9.94 -8.97
N GLY A 26 7.12 -9.82 -9.62
CA GLY A 26 5.79 -9.87 -8.99
C GLY A 26 5.52 -8.72 -8.01
N PHE A 27 6.22 -7.60 -8.14
CA PHE A 27 5.98 -6.39 -7.37
C PHE A 27 5.49 -5.28 -8.32
N THR A 28 4.24 -5.41 -8.74
CA THR A 28 3.59 -4.58 -9.79
C THR A 28 3.67 -3.08 -9.53
N ASN A 29 3.68 -2.70 -8.25
CA ASN A 29 3.79 -1.29 -7.86
C ASN A 29 5.19 -0.69 -8.08
N LEU A 30 6.23 -1.50 -8.26
CA LEU A 30 7.59 -1.07 -8.57
C LEU A 30 8.18 -1.96 -9.68
N PRO A 31 7.72 -1.82 -10.94
CA PRO A 31 8.17 -2.66 -12.05
C PRO A 31 9.62 -2.32 -12.44
N PRO A 32 10.45 -3.32 -12.82
CA PRO A 32 11.82 -3.09 -13.27
C PRO A 32 11.85 -2.64 -14.75
N ASP A 33 10.98 -1.70 -15.11
CA ASP A 33 10.89 -1.06 -16.44
C ASP A 33 10.94 0.46 -16.33
N ARG A 34 11.87 1.07 -17.06
CA ARG A 34 12.08 2.53 -17.00
C ARG A 34 10.91 3.33 -17.52
N ASN A 35 10.26 2.86 -18.59
CA ASN A 35 9.13 3.59 -19.19
C ASN A 35 7.93 3.59 -18.24
N SER A 36 7.63 2.45 -17.64
CA SER A 36 6.56 2.31 -16.64
C SER A 36 6.83 3.19 -15.40
N LEU A 37 8.09 3.21 -14.92
CA LEU A 37 8.48 4.07 -13.79
C LEU A 37 8.42 5.56 -14.16
N THR A 38 8.84 5.94 -15.36
CA THR A 38 8.72 7.32 -15.86
C THR A 38 7.27 7.77 -15.85
N GLY A 39 6.37 6.99 -16.49
CA GLY A 39 4.94 7.33 -16.52
C GLY A 39 4.31 7.39 -15.13
N LYS A 40 4.76 6.54 -14.20
CA LYS A 40 4.32 6.57 -12.80
C LYS A 40 4.79 7.84 -12.08
N LEU A 41 6.03 8.28 -12.27
CA LEU A 41 6.56 9.52 -11.68
C LEU A 41 5.88 10.76 -12.26
N GLU A 42 5.66 10.83 -13.58
CA GLU A 42 4.93 11.93 -14.23
C GLU A 42 3.48 12.02 -13.71
N GLY A 43 2.81 10.87 -13.58
CA GLY A 43 1.47 10.80 -12.99
C GLY A 43 1.45 11.26 -11.53
N SER A 44 2.45 10.86 -10.74
CA SER A 44 2.60 11.28 -9.36
C SER A 44 2.87 12.78 -9.22
N GLN A 45 3.75 13.35 -10.04
CA GLN A 45 3.98 14.80 -10.04
C GLN A 45 2.71 15.56 -10.40
N THR A 46 1.94 15.09 -11.38
CA THR A 46 0.64 15.67 -11.73
C THR A 46 -0.34 15.60 -10.54
N ALA A 47 -0.38 14.49 -9.82
CA ALA A 47 -1.21 14.32 -8.64
C ALA A 47 -0.82 15.28 -7.50
N PHE A 48 0.47 15.45 -7.24
CA PHE A 48 0.98 16.41 -6.25
C PHE A 48 0.67 17.87 -6.64
N ALA A 49 0.75 18.20 -7.93
CA ALA A 49 0.48 19.55 -8.42
C ALA A 49 -1.01 19.92 -8.42
N ARG A 50 -1.92 18.93 -8.43
CA ARG A 50 -3.37 19.18 -8.47
C ARG A 50 -3.89 19.71 -7.13
N ARG A 51 -4.73 20.74 -7.17
CA ARG A 51 -5.34 21.40 -5.98
C ARG A 51 -6.83 21.13 -5.80
N GLY A 52 -7.46 20.34 -6.67
CA GLY A 52 -8.89 20.00 -6.56
C GLY A 52 -9.17 19.02 -5.44
N ASP A 53 -10.40 19.06 -4.89
CA ASP A 53 -10.83 18.23 -3.75
C ASP A 53 -11.46 16.89 -4.19
N GLU A 54 -11.73 16.73 -5.48
CA GLU A 54 -12.37 15.52 -6.01
C GLU A 54 -11.42 14.31 -5.95
N ILE A 55 -11.98 13.14 -5.64
CA ILE A 55 -11.28 11.85 -5.68
C ILE A 55 -11.29 11.36 -7.13
N VAL A 56 -10.12 11.34 -7.79
CA VAL A 56 -10.01 11.05 -9.24
C VAL A 56 -9.01 9.93 -9.58
N GLY A 57 -8.73 9.02 -8.67
CA GLY A 57 -7.86 7.87 -8.94
C GLY A 57 -6.39 8.25 -9.22
N GLU A 58 -5.79 9.02 -8.32
CA GLU A 58 -4.40 9.46 -8.39
C GLU A 58 -3.46 8.56 -7.61
N THR A 59 -2.19 8.61 -7.96
CA THR A 59 -1.12 7.90 -7.26
C THR A 59 -0.07 8.90 -6.77
N PHE A 60 0.18 8.90 -5.49
CA PHE A 60 1.27 9.64 -4.86
C PHE A 60 2.43 8.69 -4.56
N VAL A 61 3.58 8.94 -5.16
CA VAL A 61 4.81 8.18 -4.93
C VAL A 61 5.68 8.95 -3.95
N LEU A 62 6.01 8.32 -2.82
CA LEU A 62 6.91 8.87 -1.82
C LEU A 62 8.20 8.07 -1.78
N VAL A 63 9.30 8.73 -1.47
CA VAL A 63 10.63 8.11 -1.34
C VAL A 63 11.23 8.40 0.03
N LEU A 64 12.02 7.45 0.51
CA LEU A 64 12.87 7.58 1.70
C LEU A 64 14.28 7.94 1.27
N GLU A 65 14.69 9.16 1.55
CA GLU A 65 16.01 9.67 1.24
C GLU A 65 16.91 9.69 2.49
N ASN A 66 18.15 9.26 2.32
CA ASN A 66 19.21 9.53 3.28
C ASN A 66 19.76 10.94 3.01
N THR A 67 19.57 11.87 3.94
CA THR A 67 19.88 13.30 3.76
C THR A 67 21.39 13.62 3.71
N GLU A 68 22.22 12.73 4.24
CA GLU A 68 23.68 12.91 4.20
C GLU A 68 24.27 12.51 2.83
N THR A 69 23.69 11.48 2.19
CA THR A 69 24.20 10.93 0.92
C THR A 69 23.34 11.29 -0.29
N GLN A 70 22.13 11.83 -0.05
CA GLN A 70 21.10 12.11 -1.06
C GLN A 70 20.66 10.87 -1.85
N VAL A 71 20.87 9.68 -1.29
CA VAL A 71 20.51 8.41 -1.93
C VAL A 71 19.14 7.96 -1.45
N VAL A 72 18.24 7.67 -2.39
CA VAL A 72 16.94 7.08 -2.10
C VAL A 72 17.11 5.60 -1.72
N ARG A 73 16.57 5.21 -0.58
CA ARG A 73 16.72 3.88 0.02
C ARG A 73 15.40 3.13 0.22
N GLY A 74 14.28 3.76 -0.10
CA GLY A 74 12.99 3.13 -0.01
C GLY A 74 11.92 3.93 -0.76
N THR A 75 10.78 3.31 -0.99
CA THR A 75 9.61 3.94 -1.61
C THR A 75 8.33 3.39 -1.02
N CYS A 76 7.26 4.17 -1.10
CA CYS A 76 5.90 3.75 -0.83
C CYS A 76 4.91 4.57 -1.67
N GLN A 77 3.69 4.06 -1.80
CA GLN A 77 2.68 4.69 -2.63
C GLN A 77 1.36 4.81 -1.89
N VAL A 78 0.59 5.82 -2.26
CA VAL A 78 -0.78 6.05 -1.81
C VAL A 78 -1.64 6.31 -3.05
N PHE A 79 -2.75 5.59 -3.15
CA PHE A 79 -3.72 5.75 -4.23
C PHE A 79 -5.00 6.34 -3.65
N THR A 80 -5.51 7.38 -4.27
CA THR A 80 -6.74 8.04 -3.77
C THR A 80 -7.95 7.16 -3.95
N ALA A 81 -8.03 6.41 -5.05
CA ALA A 81 -9.07 5.41 -5.28
C ALA A 81 -8.62 4.38 -6.33
N VAL A 82 -8.93 3.10 -6.10
CA VAL A 82 -8.80 2.04 -7.09
C VAL A 82 -10.05 1.97 -7.98
N GLY A 83 -9.92 1.37 -9.17
CA GLY A 83 -11.06 1.17 -10.08
C GLY A 83 -11.41 2.35 -10.97
N HIS A 84 -10.64 3.47 -10.96
CA HIS A 84 -10.95 4.65 -11.79
C HIS A 84 -10.56 4.50 -13.26
N ARG A 85 -9.36 4.03 -13.52
CA ARG A 85 -8.86 3.86 -14.89
C ARG A 85 -9.22 2.50 -15.48
N TRP A 86 -9.10 1.47 -14.66
CA TRP A 86 -9.40 0.07 -14.96
C TRP A 86 -10.22 -0.50 -13.81
N PRO A 87 -11.17 -1.42 -14.07
CA PRO A 87 -11.91 -2.07 -13.00
C PRO A 87 -10.96 -2.71 -11.99
N PHE A 88 -11.30 -2.63 -10.71
CA PHE A 88 -10.54 -3.28 -9.65
C PHE A 88 -11.20 -4.59 -9.26
N TYR A 89 -10.65 -5.69 -9.77
CA TYR A 89 -11.17 -7.02 -9.49
C TYR A 89 -10.48 -7.67 -8.29
N SER A 90 -11.28 -8.33 -7.48
CA SER A 90 -10.82 -9.22 -6.41
C SER A 90 -11.63 -10.51 -6.43
N TYR A 91 -11.11 -11.59 -5.85
CA TYR A 91 -11.95 -12.68 -5.43
C TYR A 91 -12.42 -12.49 -4.01
N ARG A 92 -13.74 -12.62 -3.78
CA ARG A 92 -14.32 -12.67 -2.46
C ARG A 92 -14.62 -14.10 -2.07
N ILE A 93 -14.16 -14.51 -0.88
CA ILE A 93 -14.46 -15.81 -0.29
C ILE A 93 -15.83 -15.74 0.36
N ASN A 94 -16.78 -16.48 -0.18
CA ASN A 94 -18.14 -16.60 0.35
C ASN A 94 -18.36 -18.02 0.87
N ARG A 95 -19.27 -18.18 1.84
CA ARG A 95 -19.66 -19.48 2.37
C ARG A 95 -21.10 -19.79 1.98
N LEU A 96 -21.32 -20.97 1.34
CA LEU A 96 -22.62 -21.51 1.04
C LEU A 96 -22.89 -22.69 1.97
N THR A 97 -24.01 -22.66 2.69
CA THR A 97 -24.46 -23.75 3.56
C THR A 97 -25.77 -24.33 3.02
N GLN A 98 -25.78 -25.64 2.83
CA GLN A 98 -26.91 -26.39 2.28
C GLN A 98 -27.26 -27.55 3.22
N TYR A 99 -28.56 -27.85 3.34
CA TYR A 99 -29.07 -28.97 4.12
C TYR A 99 -29.87 -29.92 3.23
N SER A 100 -29.53 -31.20 3.27
CA SER A 100 -30.31 -32.27 2.63
C SER A 100 -31.16 -32.98 3.68
N LYS A 101 -32.48 -32.96 3.49
CA LYS A 101 -33.44 -33.65 4.36
C LYS A 101 -33.30 -35.16 4.27
N GLU A 102 -33.04 -35.68 3.06
CA GLU A 102 -32.94 -37.13 2.81
C GLU A 102 -31.68 -37.72 3.44
N LEU A 103 -30.60 -36.94 3.48
CA LEU A 103 -29.32 -37.36 4.07
C LEU A 103 -29.16 -36.93 5.54
N ASP A 104 -30.12 -36.16 6.05
CA ASP A 104 -30.04 -35.48 7.34
C ASP A 104 -28.66 -34.83 7.56
N ARG A 105 -28.18 -34.10 6.56
CA ARG A 105 -26.82 -33.59 6.54
C ARG A 105 -26.74 -32.14 6.08
N THR A 106 -26.02 -31.34 6.86
CA THR A 106 -25.61 -29.97 6.47
C THR A 106 -24.20 -30.00 5.90
N VAL A 107 -24.01 -29.35 4.76
CA VAL A 107 -22.70 -29.16 4.11
C VAL A 107 -22.45 -27.69 3.92
N SER A 108 -21.28 -27.20 4.33
CA SER A 108 -20.79 -25.87 4.04
C SER A 108 -19.62 -25.92 3.06
N ALA A 109 -19.66 -25.09 2.03
CA ALA A 109 -18.61 -24.95 1.05
C ALA A 109 -18.17 -23.50 0.92
N GLU A 110 -16.88 -23.28 0.72
CA GLU A 110 -16.32 -21.95 0.42
C GLU A 110 -16.19 -21.78 -1.11
N LEU A 111 -16.48 -20.58 -1.56
CA LEU A 111 -16.57 -20.19 -2.96
C LEU A 111 -15.73 -18.93 -3.20
N LEU A 112 -15.02 -18.89 -4.31
CA LEU A 112 -14.39 -17.67 -4.83
C LEU A 112 -15.35 -17.02 -5.83
N SER A 113 -15.80 -15.81 -5.53
CA SER A 113 -16.62 -15.00 -6.43
C SER A 113 -15.79 -13.83 -6.95
N LEU A 114 -15.69 -13.67 -8.26
CA LEU A 114 -15.07 -12.49 -8.86
C LEU A 114 -15.97 -11.29 -8.61
N VAL A 115 -15.42 -10.24 -8.01
CA VAL A 115 -16.14 -9.02 -7.60
C VAL A 115 -15.32 -7.76 -7.91
N ASN A 116 -15.99 -6.61 -7.97
CA ASN A 116 -15.38 -5.29 -8.10
C ASN A 116 -15.94 -4.30 -7.06
N ASP A 117 -16.45 -4.81 -5.94
CA ASP A 117 -17.08 -4.03 -4.87
C ASP A 117 -16.10 -3.23 -3.99
N LEU A 118 -14.81 -3.29 -4.29
CA LEU A 118 -13.76 -2.47 -3.69
C LEU A 118 -13.42 -1.23 -4.54
N GLU A 119 -14.06 -1.00 -5.67
CA GLU A 119 -13.88 0.23 -6.47
C GLU A 119 -14.17 1.48 -5.65
N GLY A 120 -13.39 2.54 -5.86
CA GLY A 120 -13.48 3.78 -5.09
C GLY A 120 -12.82 3.72 -3.70
N THR A 121 -12.32 2.56 -3.28
CA THR A 121 -11.54 2.43 -2.04
C THR A 121 -10.15 3.01 -2.25
N SER A 122 -9.60 3.74 -1.27
CA SER A 122 -8.20 4.16 -1.29
C SER A 122 -7.26 2.98 -1.08
N GLU A 123 -6.00 3.11 -1.50
CA GLU A 123 -5.02 2.03 -1.31
C GLU A 123 -3.69 2.57 -0.78
N VAL A 124 -3.04 1.82 0.10
CA VAL A 124 -1.62 1.97 0.45
C VAL A 124 -0.84 0.78 -0.08
N GLY A 125 0.09 1.06 -0.98
CA GLY A 125 0.87 0.03 -1.68
C GLY A 125 2.33 0.41 -1.87
N GLY A 126 3.01 -0.32 -2.73
CA GLY A 126 4.35 -0.01 -3.20
C GLY A 126 5.43 0.10 -2.13
N LEU A 127 5.23 -0.49 -0.95
CA LEU A 127 6.16 -0.38 0.18
C LEU A 127 7.42 -1.23 -0.06
N PHE A 128 8.52 -0.59 -0.37
CA PHE A 128 9.82 -1.24 -0.52
C PHE A 128 10.90 -0.49 0.27
N LEU A 129 11.70 -1.23 1.02
CA LEU A 129 12.88 -0.73 1.73
C LEU A 129 14.10 -1.55 1.32
N HIS A 130 15.15 -0.85 0.91
CA HIS A 130 16.41 -1.48 0.52
C HIS A 130 16.90 -2.43 1.62
N PRO A 131 17.35 -3.66 1.28
CA PRO A 131 17.74 -4.66 2.27
C PRO A 131 18.78 -4.17 3.29
N GLY A 132 19.70 -3.31 2.87
CA GLY A 132 20.72 -2.71 3.74
C GLY A 132 20.18 -1.76 4.81
N GLU A 133 18.91 -1.31 4.69
CA GLU A 133 18.29 -0.34 5.60
C GLU A 133 17.19 -0.96 6.48
N ARG A 134 17.07 -2.28 6.51
CA ARG A 134 16.02 -2.99 7.27
C ARG A 134 16.19 -2.97 8.79
N ALA A 135 17.02 -2.05 9.31
CA ALA A 135 17.23 -1.78 10.73
C ALA A 135 16.70 -0.40 11.10
N GLY A 136 16.66 -0.07 12.40
CA GLY A 136 16.34 1.29 12.89
C GLY A 136 14.88 1.73 12.76
N GLY A 137 13.98 0.88 12.25
CA GLY A 137 12.55 1.19 12.14
C GLY A 137 12.17 1.98 10.88
N LEU A 138 13.06 2.10 9.88
CA LEU A 138 12.78 2.84 8.64
C LEU A 138 11.61 2.27 7.84
N GLY A 139 11.36 0.96 7.90
CA GLY A 139 10.15 0.36 7.33
C GLY A 139 8.87 0.90 7.95
N MET A 140 8.88 1.17 9.27
CA MET A 140 7.74 1.78 9.96
C MET A 140 7.58 3.27 9.60
N LEU A 141 8.68 4.01 9.43
CA LEU A 141 8.66 5.38 8.93
C LEU A 141 7.99 5.44 7.55
N LEU A 142 8.44 4.60 6.59
CA LEU A 142 7.82 4.49 5.27
C LEU A 142 6.33 4.10 5.36
N ALA A 143 5.99 3.10 6.17
CA ALA A 143 4.61 2.64 6.28
C ALA A 143 3.68 3.72 6.83
N ARG A 144 4.08 4.39 7.94
CA ARG A 144 3.22 5.33 8.67
C ARG A 144 3.21 6.74 8.07
N SER A 145 4.25 7.14 7.31
CA SER A 145 4.25 8.43 6.60
C SER A 145 3.08 8.56 5.63
N ARG A 146 2.64 7.44 5.00
CA ARG A 146 1.46 7.40 4.14
C ARG A 146 0.19 7.81 4.88
N TYR A 147 0.03 7.37 6.12
CA TYR A 147 -1.14 7.70 6.93
C TYR A 147 -1.13 9.14 7.40
N LEU A 148 0.04 9.72 7.71
CA LEU A 148 0.14 11.15 7.99
C LEU A 148 -0.14 11.99 6.74
N PHE A 149 0.30 11.54 5.55
CA PHE A 149 -0.08 12.17 4.29
C PHE A 149 -1.60 12.13 4.06
N ILE A 150 -2.25 10.98 4.32
CA ILE A 150 -3.70 10.85 4.24
C ILE A 150 -4.39 11.76 5.26
N ALA A 151 -3.91 11.82 6.50
CA ALA A 151 -4.48 12.69 7.54
C ALA A 151 -4.44 14.17 7.13
N ALA A 152 -3.31 14.61 6.55
CA ALA A 152 -3.13 15.97 6.06
C ALA A 152 -4.06 16.31 4.87
N HIS A 153 -4.39 15.32 4.03
CA HIS A 153 -5.16 15.49 2.80
C HIS A 153 -6.43 14.63 2.79
N ARG A 154 -7.08 14.44 3.94
CA ARG A 154 -8.17 13.47 4.14
C ARG A 154 -9.29 13.55 3.09
N HIS A 155 -9.62 14.75 2.62
CA HIS A 155 -10.65 15.00 1.61
C HIS A 155 -10.36 14.36 0.23
N ARG A 156 -9.09 14.01 -0.04
CA ARG A 156 -8.66 13.34 -1.29
C ARG A 156 -8.79 11.81 -1.24
N PHE A 157 -9.18 11.25 -0.12
CA PHE A 157 -9.20 9.79 0.11
C PHE A 157 -10.59 9.29 0.45
N GLY A 158 -10.89 8.05 0.01
CA GLY A 158 -12.15 7.38 0.26
C GLY A 158 -12.39 7.04 1.73
N GLU A 159 -13.63 6.65 2.04
CA GLU A 159 -14.03 6.25 3.41
C GLU A 159 -13.38 4.93 3.84
N ARG A 160 -13.02 4.09 2.89
CA ARG A 160 -12.31 2.82 3.12
C ARG A 160 -10.93 2.87 2.48
N ILE A 161 -10.03 2.13 3.09
CA ILE A 161 -8.65 1.98 2.59
C ILE A 161 -8.27 0.51 2.57
N LEU A 162 -7.59 0.10 1.51
CA LEU A 162 -7.08 -1.26 1.33
C LEU A 162 -5.55 -1.31 1.23
N ALA A 163 -5.01 -2.49 1.43
CA ALA A 163 -3.65 -2.85 1.11
C ALA A 163 -3.62 -4.29 0.60
N GLU A 164 -3.11 -4.50 -0.59
CA GLU A 164 -2.88 -5.83 -1.14
C GLU A 164 -1.52 -6.36 -0.69
N LEU A 165 -1.50 -7.59 -0.22
CA LEU A 165 -0.27 -8.30 0.14
C LEU A 165 -0.03 -9.40 -0.89
N ARG A 166 1.18 -9.42 -1.44
CA ARG A 166 1.61 -10.46 -2.36
C ARG A 166 1.31 -11.85 -1.78
N GLY A 167 0.71 -12.72 -2.58
CA GLY A 167 0.44 -14.11 -2.26
C GLY A 167 1.68 -15.01 -2.37
N ILE A 168 1.46 -16.29 -2.21
CA ILE A 168 2.53 -17.30 -2.28
C ILE A 168 2.95 -17.52 -3.74
N ILE A 169 4.20 -17.27 -4.01
CA ILE A 169 4.87 -17.54 -5.27
C ILE A 169 5.90 -18.65 -5.04
N ASP A 170 5.98 -19.62 -5.93
CA ASP A 170 6.93 -20.73 -5.86
C ASP A 170 8.36 -20.28 -6.22
N GLU A 171 9.32 -21.18 -6.05
CA GLU A 171 10.75 -20.91 -6.34
C GLU A 171 11.03 -20.63 -7.83
N ARG A 172 10.11 -21.00 -8.73
CA ARG A 172 10.19 -20.77 -10.18
C ARG A 172 9.47 -19.51 -10.61
N GLY A 173 8.85 -18.77 -9.66
CA GLY A 173 8.09 -17.57 -9.92
C GLY A 173 6.65 -17.84 -10.38
N GLY A 174 6.15 -19.07 -10.23
CA GLY A 174 4.76 -19.46 -10.50
C GLY A 174 3.84 -19.18 -9.31
N SER A 175 2.56 -19.00 -9.56
CA SER A 175 1.52 -18.91 -8.54
C SER A 175 0.63 -20.14 -8.57
N PRO A 176 0.62 -20.99 -7.52
CA PRO A 176 -0.29 -22.13 -7.45
C PRO A 176 -1.76 -21.71 -7.56
N PHE A 177 -2.10 -20.52 -7.08
CA PHE A 177 -3.44 -19.95 -7.21
C PHE A 177 -3.79 -19.63 -8.68
N TRP A 178 -2.88 -18.92 -9.38
CA TRP A 178 -3.08 -18.61 -10.80
C TRP A 178 -3.22 -19.87 -11.65
N ASP A 179 -2.34 -20.84 -11.47
CA ASP A 179 -2.32 -22.08 -12.25
C ASP A 179 -3.62 -22.88 -12.07
N ALA A 180 -4.22 -22.81 -10.89
CA ALA A 180 -5.47 -23.51 -10.59
C ALA A 180 -6.70 -22.81 -11.17
N ILE A 181 -6.67 -21.50 -11.42
CA ILE A 181 -7.82 -20.70 -11.89
C ILE A 181 -7.46 -19.98 -13.19
N GLY A 182 -6.80 -18.82 -13.13
CA GLY A 182 -6.54 -17.95 -14.28
C GLY A 182 -5.78 -18.67 -15.39
N GLY A 183 -4.72 -19.37 -15.07
CA GLY A 183 -3.91 -20.09 -16.03
C GLY A 183 -4.68 -21.06 -16.92
N LYS A 184 -5.78 -21.64 -16.41
CA LYS A 184 -6.66 -22.55 -17.18
C LYS A 184 -7.50 -21.84 -18.25
N PHE A 185 -7.75 -20.55 -18.10
CA PHE A 185 -8.57 -19.77 -19.03
C PHE A 185 -7.75 -18.93 -20.00
N PHE A 186 -6.59 -18.46 -19.55
CA PHE A 186 -5.74 -17.57 -20.34
C PHE A 186 -4.64 -18.32 -21.10
N GLY A 187 -4.25 -19.52 -20.67
CA GLY A 187 -3.11 -20.24 -21.23
C GLY A 187 -1.79 -19.52 -21.03
N MET A 188 -1.71 -18.63 -20.04
CA MET A 188 -0.55 -17.83 -19.66
C MET A 188 -0.03 -18.29 -18.31
N SER A 189 1.28 -18.27 -18.12
CA SER A 189 1.89 -18.36 -16.79
C SER A 189 1.54 -17.13 -15.95
N PHE A 190 1.74 -17.23 -14.64
CA PHE A 190 1.55 -16.09 -13.74
C PHE A 190 2.42 -14.89 -14.15
N GLN A 191 3.68 -15.12 -14.52
CA GLN A 191 4.59 -14.04 -14.91
C GLN A 191 4.13 -13.34 -16.19
N GLU A 192 3.73 -14.11 -17.23
CA GLU A 192 3.20 -13.54 -18.46
C GLU A 192 1.92 -12.71 -18.22
N ALA A 193 1.04 -13.17 -17.34
CA ALA A 193 -0.19 -12.46 -17.00
C ALA A 193 0.11 -11.16 -16.19
N ASP A 194 1.06 -11.20 -15.28
CA ASP A 194 1.50 -10.05 -14.49
C ASP A 194 2.15 -8.97 -15.39
N GLU A 195 3.04 -9.38 -16.30
CA GLU A 195 3.64 -8.50 -17.31
C GLU A 195 2.59 -7.91 -18.25
N PHE A 196 1.65 -8.74 -18.74
CA PHE A 196 0.56 -8.29 -19.61
C PHE A 196 -0.32 -7.25 -18.90
N ASN A 197 -0.69 -7.51 -17.63
CA ASN A 197 -1.46 -6.58 -16.80
C ASN A 197 -0.76 -5.24 -16.61
N ALA A 198 0.55 -5.25 -16.35
CA ALA A 198 1.35 -4.04 -16.16
C ALA A 198 1.34 -3.12 -17.41
N ILE A 199 1.24 -3.69 -18.60
CA ILE A 199 1.27 -2.96 -19.88
C ILE A 199 -0.14 -2.56 -20.35
N HIS A 200 -1.08 -3.51 -20.31
CA HIS A 200 -2.40 -3.40 -20.95
C HIS A 200 -3.56 -3.14 -19.99
N GLY A 201 -3.30 -3.19 -18.67
CA GLY A 201 -4.34 -3.14 -17.65
C GLY A 201 -5.09 -4.46 -17.53
N ASN A 202 -6.07 -4.52 -16.63
CA ASN A 202 -6.73 -5.76 -16.22
C ASN A 202 -8.08 -6.05 -16.93
N GLN A 203 -8.41 -5.34 -18.01
CA GLN A 203 -9.68 -5.55 -18.73
C GLN A 203 -9.81 -7.01 -19.24
N PHE A 204 -8.70 -7.62 -19.68
CA PHE A 204 -8.69 -9.01 -20.15
C PHE A 204 -9.18 -10.00 -19.07
N ILE A 205 -9.03 -9.67 -17.80
CA ILE A 205 -9.56 -10.45 -16.69
C ILE A 205 -11.09 -10.52 -16.78
N ALA A 206 -11.75 -9.36 -16.96
CA ALA A 206 -13.19 -9.29 -17.10
C ALA A 206 -13.71 -10.09 -18.31
N ASP A 207 -12.91 -10.20 -19.36
CA ASP A 207 -13.31 -10.85 -20.60
C ASP A 207 -13.32 -12.38 -20.50
N LEU A 208 -12.35 -12.97 -19.83
CA LEU A 208 -12.10 -14.41 -19.84
C LEU A 208 -12.22 -15.11 -18.47
N MET A 209 -12.12 -14.39 -17.33
CA MET A 209 -12.25 -15.03 -16.02
C MET A 209 -13.64 -15.64 -15.80
N PRO A 210 -13.73 -16.73 -15.03
CA PRO A 210 -15.01 -17.33 -14.67
C PRO A 210 -15.96 -16.34 -14.01
N LYS A 211 -17.13 -16.14 -14.62
CA LYS A 211 -18.18 -15.25 -14.07
C LYS A 211 -19.02 -15.93 -12.98
N HIS A 212 -18.94 -17.25 -12.89
CA HIS A 212 -19.62 -18.03 -11.85
C HIS A 212 -18.67 -18.32 -10.70
N PRO A 213 -19.18 -18.40 -9.45
CA PRO A 213 -18.37 -18.76 -8.30
C PRO A 213 -17.66 -20.10 -8.47
N VAL A 214 -16.40 -20.17 -8.06
CA VAL A 214 -15.58 -21.38 -8.08
C VAL A 214 -15.55 -21.98 -6.68
N TYR A 215 -15.94 -23.26 -6.56
CA TYR A 215 -15.84 -23.96 -5.27
C TYR A 215 -14.38 -24.20 -4.92
N ILE A 216 -13.92 -23.70 -3.79
CA ILE A 216 -12.53 -23.87 -3.31
C ILE A 216 -12.20 -25.36 -3.18
N ALA A 217 -13.17 -26.17 -2.73
CA ALA A 217 -12.99 -27.63 -2.59
C ALA A 217 -12.69 -28.35 -3.93
N MET A 218 -12.98 -27.73 -5.08
CA MET A 218 -12.70 -28.28 -6.41
C MET A 218 -11.31 -27.93 -6.95
N LEU A 219 -10.61 -27.02 -6.28
CA LEU A 219 -9.25 -26.63 -6.64
C LEU A 219 -8.25 -27.68 -6.14
N ASP A 220 -7.10 -27.72 -6.78
CA ASP A 220 -5.97 -28.54 -6.34
C ASP A 220 -5.53 -28.19 -4.92
N GLU A 221 -5.01 -29.16 -4.19
CA GLU A 221 -4.63 -28.99 -2.77
C GLU A 221 -3.60 -27.87 -2.58
N GLU A 222 -2.65 -27.72 -3.50
CA GLU A 222 -1.61 -26.69 -3.45
C GLU A 222 -2.22 -25.28 -3.54
N ALA A 223 -3.15 -25.08 -4.48
CA ALA A 223 -3.87 -23.81 -4.59
C ALA A 223 -4.70 -23.49 -3.36
N ARG A 224 -5.42 -24.48 -2.82
CA ARG A 224 -6.24 -24.29 -1.61
C ARG A 224 -5.44 -23.85 -0.39
N LYS A 225 -4.20 -24.34 -0.25
CA LYS A 225 -3.32 -24.02 0.87
C LYS A 225 -2.79 -22.60 0.87
N VAL A 226 -2.77 -21.93 -0.29
CA VAL A 226 -2.18 -20.59 -0.43
C VAL A 226 -3.19 -19.45 -0.44
N ILE A 227 -4.48 -19.73 -0.61
CA ILE A 227 -5.55 -18.73 -0.67
C ILE A 227 -5.57 -17.90 0.62
N GLY A 228 -5.45 -16.59 0.49
CA GLY A 228 -5.47 -15.65 1.59
C GLY A 228 -4.22 -15.66 2.47
N LEU A 229 -3.14 -16.31 2.03
CA LEU A 229 -1.87 -16.29 2.74
C LEU A 229 -0.89 -15.31 2.10
N PRO A 230 -0.28 -14.42 2.89
CA PRO A 230 0.76 -13.54 2.38
C PRO A 230 2.07 -14.30 2.15
N HIS A 231 2.81 -13.89 1.12
CA HIS A 231 4.18 -14.33 0.90
C HIS A 231 5.01 -14.18 2.20
N PRO A 232 5.97 -15.07 2.51
CA PRO A 232 6.76 -14.99 3.73
C PRO A 232 7.43 -13.62 3.97
N SER A 233 7.90 -12.95 2.89
CA SER A 233 8.47 -11.60 2.99
C SER A 233 7.43 -10.51 3.30
N GLY A 234 6.14 -10.75 3.04
CA GLY A 234 5.03 -9.82 3.31
C GLY A 234 4.48 -9.88 4.73
N ARG A 235 4.86 -10.91 5.53
CA ARG A 235 4.33 -11.09 6.90
C ARG A 235 4.63 -9.91 7.83
N ALA A 236 5.75 -9.24 7.65
CA ALA A 236 6.08 -8.05 8.45
C ALA A 236 5.16 -6.87 8.07
N ALA A 237 4.88 -6.69 6.78
CA ALA A 237 3.93 -5.68 6.30
C ALA A 237 2.51 -5.97 6.80
N MET A 238 2.07 -7.23 6.78
CA MET A 238 0.76 -7.62 7.32
C MET A 238 0.61 -7.24 8.79
N ARG A 239 1.62 -7.54 9.63
CA ARG A 239 1.60 -7.13 11.06
C ARG A 239 1.56 -5.61 11.23
N MET A 240 2.26 -4.86 10.39
CA MET A 240 2.18 -3.38 10.42
C MET A 240 0.76 -2.90 10.10
N LEU A 241 0.09 -3.50 9.10
CA LEU A 241 -1.29 -3.20 8.76
C LEU A 241 -2.26 -3.56 9.90
N GLU A 242 -2.13 -4.76 10.48
CA GLU A 242 -2.94 -5.18 11.63
C GLU A 242 -2.80 -4.23 12.83
N ASN A 243 -1.59 -3.77 13.13
CA ASN A 243 -1.32 -2.79 14.18
C ASN A 243 -1.95 -1.41 13.89
N GLU A 244 -2.18 -1.07 12.63
CA GLU A 244 -2.89 0.13 12.19
C GLU A 244 -4.41 -0.05 12.14
N GLY A 245 -4.93 -1.27 12.39
CA GLY A 245 -6.37 -1.55 12.43
C GLY A 245 -6.92 -2.15 11.15
N PHE A 246 -6.08 -2.52 10.19
CA PHE A 246 -6.54 -3.27 9.03
C PHE A 246 -6.89 -4.71 9.41
N SER A 247 -7.84 -5.29 8.71
CA SER A 247 -8.27 -6.67 8.90
C SER A 247 -8.48 -7.37 7.56
N TYR A 248 -8.22 -8.68 7.55
CA TYR A 248 -8.58 -9.53 6.42
C TYR A 248 -10.08 -9.81 6.43
N GLN A 249 -10.78 -9.47 5.34
CA GLN A 249 -12.24 -9.60 5.23
C GLN A 249 -12.67 -10.58 4.14
N GLY A 250 -11.81 -11.53 3.78
CA GLY A 250 -12.09 -12.56 2.79
C GLY A 250 -11.95 -12.12 1.33
N TYR A 251 -11.21 -11.05 1.06
CA TYR A 251 -10.83 -10.65 -0.28
C TYR A 251 -9.42 -11.12 -0.58
N VAL A 252 -9.21 -11.63 -1.78
CA VAL A 252 -7.89 -12.05 -2.26
C VAL A 252 -7.63 -11.53 -3.66
N ASP A 253 -6.37 -11.28 -3.93
CA ASP A 253 -5.87 -10.87 -5.25
C ASP A 253 -6.20 -11.92 -6.31
N ILE A 254 -6.53 -11.47 -7.54
CA ILE A 254 -6.96 -12.33 -8.63
C ILE A 254 -5.82 -13.10 -9.31
N PHE A 255 -4.56 -12.69 -9.12
CA PHE A 255 -3.39 -13.30 -9.74
C PHE A 255 -2.70 -14.31 -8.80
N ASP A 256 -2.46 -13.92 -7.55
CA ASP A 256 -1.67 -14.74 -6.64
C ASP A 256 -2.43 -15.24 -5.40
N GLY A 257 -3.72 -14.84 -5.25
CA GLY A 257 -4.54 -15.24 -4.11
C GLY A 257 -4.11 -14.64 -2.78
N GLY A 258 -3.23 -13.66 -2.79
CA GLY A 258 -2.77 -12.94 -1.61
C GLY A 258 -3.90 -12.19 -0.91
N PRO A 259 -3.80 -11.95 0.41
CA PRO A 259 -4.88 -11.31 1.16
C PRO A 259 -4.93 -9.81 0.89
N THR A 260 -6.14 -9.28 0.65
CA THR A 260 -6.45 -7.85 0.67
C THR A 260 -6.89 -7.47 2.07
N MET A 261 -6.13 -6.58 2.71
CA MET A 261 -6.41 -6.06 4.04
C MET A 261 -7.23 -4.76 3.92
N LEU A 262 -8.22 -4.57 4.77
CA LEU A 262 -9.17 -3.47 4.72
C LEU A 262 -9.32 -2.76 6.06
N ALA A 263 -9.52 -1.44 6.02
CA ALA A 263 -9.89 -0.63 7.18
C ALA A 263 -10.84 0.50 6.77
N ASP A 264 -11.57 1.07 7.72
CA ASP A 264 -12.17 2.39 7.58
C ASP A 264 -11.03 3.43 7.68
N THR A 265 -10.93 4.35 6.73
CA THR A 265 -9.81 5.30 6.65
C THR A 265 -9.64 6.10 7.94
N ASP A 266 -10.74 6.60 8.51
CA ASP A 266 -10.71 7.41 9.75
C ASP A 266 -10.43 6.59 11.02
N LYS A 267 -10.47 5.25 10.93
CA LYS A 267 -10.14 4.35 12.04
C LYS A 267 -8.73 3.78 11.96
N VAL A 268 -7.99 4.05 10.87
CA VAL A 268 -6.56 3.72 10.83
C VAL A 268 -5.86 4.47 11.96
N ARG A 269 -5.17 3.72 12.83
CA ARG A 269 -4.60 4.26 14.08
C ARG A 269 -3.75 5.50 13.86
N SER A 270 -2.87 5.48 12.85
CA SER A 270 -1.99 6.61 12.57
C SER A 270 -2.74 7.82 12.01
N ILE A 271 -3.94 7.65 11.43
CA ILE A 271 -4.82 8.74 11.01
C ILE A 271 -5.64 9.23 12.21
N ALA A 272 -6.32 8.32 12.91
CA ALA A 272 -7.20 8.63 14.03
C ALA A 272 -6.49 9.30 15.23
N CYS A 273 -5.21 8.93 15.47
CA CYS A 273 -4.41 9.44 16.58
C CYS A 273 -3.38 10.49 16.14
N ALA A 274 -3.40 10.95 14.90
CA ALA A 274 -2.54 12.04 14.45
C ALA A 274 -2.93 13.34 15.17
N HIS A 275 -1.96 13.99 15.80
CA HIS A 275 -2.10 15.34 16.30
C HIS A 275 -1.63 16.32 15.22
N HIS A 276 -2.37 17.38 15.01
CA HIS A 276 -1.96 18.50 14.16
C HIS A 276 -1.95 19.79 14.98
N GLY A 277 -0.99 20.66 14.70
CA GLY A 277 -0.83 21.93 15.42
C GLY A 277 0.24 22.77 14.76
N GLU A 278 0.47 23.95 15.32
CA GLU A 278 1.52 24.85 14.88
C GLU A 278 2.82 24.57 15.65
N VAL A 279 3.96 24.72 14.99
CA VAL A 279 5.29 24.58 15.60
C VAL A 279 5.46 25.67 16.66
N ASP A 280 5.80 25.26 17.90
CA ASP A 280 6.06 26.15 19.02
C ASP A 280 7.35 26.95 18.81
N GLU A 281 7.46 28.12 19.49
CA GLU A 281 8.68 28.95 19.50
C GLU A 281 9.87 28.25 20.19
N ASP A 282 9.58 27.40 21.18
CA ASP A 282 10.60 26.70 21.95
C ASP A 282 11.13 25.47 21.25
N THR A 283 12.43 25.45 21.02
CA THR A 283 13.10 24.23 20.52
C THR A 283 13.14 23.14 21.60
N LEU A 284 12.76 21.95 21.26
CA LEU A 284 12.71 20.83 22.19
C LEU A 284 14.06 20.12 22.31
N GLU A 285 14.63 20.02 23.52
CA GLU A 285 15.82 19.21 23.76
C GLU A 285 15.50 17.72 23.96
N LYS A 286 14.39 17.41 24.61
CA LYS A 286 13.91 16.04 24.89
C LYS A 286 12.39 15.98 24.83
N GLY A 287 11.86 14.94 24.20
CA GLY A 287 10.41 14.75 24.07
C GLY A 287 10.04 13.31 23.77
N GLU A 288 8.76 13.11 23.52
CA GLU A 288 8.22 11.83 23.03
C GLU A 288 8.74 11.56 21.63
N LYS A 289 9.25 10.33 21.39
CA LYS A 289 9.64 9.90 20.05
C LYS A 289 8.40 9.82 19.14
N ALA A 290 8.48 10.48 18.00
CA ALA A 290 7.34 10.60 17.08
C ALA A 290 7.76 10.46 15.62
N LEU A 291 6.76 10.22 14.77
CA LEU A 291 6.79 10.61 13.35
C LEU A 291 6.21 12.02 13.29
N ILE A 292 6.87 12.88 12.53
CA ILE A 292 6.45 14.26 12.32
C ILE A 292 6.41 14.52 10.83
N ALA A 293 5.32 15.08 10.34
CA ALA A 293 5.14 15.44 8.94
C ALA A 293 4.74 16.90 8.80
N ALA A 294 5.17 17.53 7.73
CA ALA A 294 4.86 18.91 7.38
C ALA A 294 4.71 19.06 5.87
N GLY A 295 4.20 20.22 5.44
CA GLY A 295 4.00 20.55 4.05
C GLY A 295 2.77 19.92 3.44
N GLU A 296 2.29 20.53 2.38
CA GLU A 296 1.17 20.04 1.59
C GLU A 296 1.69 19.51 0.24
N PHE A 297 1.12 18.41 -0.22
CA PHE A 297 1.36 17.84 -1.56
C PHE A 297 2.87 17.77 -1.93
N GLU A 298 3.34 18.60 -2.87
CA GLU A 298 4.74 18.60 -3.34
C GLU A 298 5.75 18.98 -2.26
N ASP A 299 5.33 19.73 -1.25
CA ASP A 299 6.18 20.13 -0.14
C ASP A 299 6.13 19.14 1.04
N PHE A 300 5.35 18.06 0.93
CA PHE A 300 5.22 17.08 1.99
C PHE A 300 6.56 16.46 2.38
N ARG A 301 6.87 16.47 3.68
CA ARG A 301 8.02 15.80 4.28
C ARG A 301 7.61 15.08 5.55
N CYS A 302 8.26 13.95 5.84
CA CYS A 302 8.04 13.24 7.10
C CYS A 302 9.35 12.63 7.60
N CYS A 303 9.61 12.74 8.91
CA CYS A 303 10.80 12.18 9.53
C CYS A 303 10.49 11.62 10.93
N TYR A 304 11.44 10.92 11.51
CA TYR A 304 11.46 10.66 12.93
C TYR A 304 12.02 11.87 13.69
N GLY A 305 11.42 12.17 14.83
CA GLY A 305 11.87 13.22 15.72
C GLY A 305 11.36 13.07 17.14
N ALA A 306 11.55 14.11 17.94
CA ALA A 306 10.96 14.26 19.24
C ALA A 306 9.90 15.37 19.23
N ARG A 307 8.79 15.16 19.95
CA ARG A 307 7.72 16.14 20.09
C ARG A 307 7.30 16.32 21.56
N ASP A 308 6.70 17.48 21.84
CA ASP A 308 5.92 17.74 23.05
C ASP A 308 4.66 18.52 22.65
N ILE A 309 3.48 18.01 23.02
CA ILE A 309 2.18 18.58 22.64
C ILE A 309 1.80 19.59 23.74
N ARG A 310 1.59 20.86 23.35
CA ARG A 310 1.29 21.99 24.24
C ARG A 310 -0.02 22.68 23.82
N GLY A 311 -1.13 22.05 24.12
CA GLY A 311 -2.43 22.52 23.63
C GLY A 311 -2.53 22.39 22.11
N ASP A 312 -2.69 23.51 21.39
CA ASP A 312 -2.75 23.55 19.93
C ASP A 312 -1.36 23.67 19.27
N ALA A 313 -0.29 23.87 20.06
CA ALA A 313 1.08 23.94 19.58
C ALA A 313 1.83 22.61 19.79
N ILE A 314 2.83 22.37 18.96
CA ILE A 314 3.69 21.19 19.01
C ILE A 314 5.15 21.66 19.00
N ALA A 315 5.84 21.51 20.13
CA ALA A 315 7.28 21.70 20.18
C ALA A 315 7.98 20.50 19.54
N ILE A 316 8.93 20.75 18.65
CA ILE A 316 9.72 19.73 17.95
C ILE A 316 11.21 20.00 18.13
N ASP A 317 12.03 18.95 17.98
CA ASP A 317 13.48 19.11 18.04
C ASP A 317 14.04 19.83 16.81
N ALA A 318 15.18 20.50 16.96
CA ALA A 318 15.80 21.31 15.91
C ALA A 318 16.14 20.51 14.64
N GLN A 319 16.55 19.24 14.80
CA GLN A 319 16.86 18.39 13.65
C GLN A 319 15.62 18.06 12.83
N SER A 320 14.49 17.79 13.51
CA SER A 320 13.21 17.57 12.83
C SER A 320 12.74 18.83 12.10
N ALA A 321 12.85 20.01 12.73
CA ALA A 321 12.50 21.28 12.09
C ALA A 321 13.32 21.53 10.82
N GLU A 322 14.63 21.27 10.86
CA GLU A 322 15.52 21.39 9.72
C GLU A 322 15.15 20.40 8.59
N LEU A 323 14.93 19.10 8.94
CA LEU A 323 14.57 18.06 7.96
C LEU A 323 13.24 18.33 7.28
N LEU A 324 12.28 18.87 8.01
CA LEU A 324 10.95 19.20 7.51
C LEU A 324 10.92 20.55 6.79
N GLY A 325 11.91 21.42 7.05
CA GLY A 325 11.96 22.78 6.51
C GLY A 325 10.93 23.71 7.15
N VAL A 326 10.62 23.51 8.43
CA VAL A 326 9.58 24.28 9.15
C VAL A 326 10.18 25.16 10.23
N GLY A 327 9.48 26.27 10.53
CA GLY A 327 9.74 27.19 11.63
C GLY A 327 8.51 27.41 12.49
N THR A 328 8.63 28.28 13.49
CA THR A 328 7.53 28.67 14.39
C THR A 328 6.29 29.10 13.62
N GLY A 329 5.13 28.57 13.99
CA GLY A 329 3.83 28.85 13.37
C GLY A 329 3.50 28.01 12.14
N ASP A 330 4.45 27.23 11.60
CA ASP A 330 4.17 26.29 10.53
C ASP A 330 3.35 25.09 11.03
N ARG A 331 2.48 24.56 10.19
CA ARG A 331 1.62 23.42 10.55
C ARG A 331 2.36 22.10 10.41
N VAL A 332 2.20 21.26 11.44
CA VAL A 332 2.75 19.91 11.46
C VAL A 332 1.70 18.89 11.90
N TRP A 333 1.84 17.67 11.40
CA TRP A 333 1.12 16.49 11.87
C TRP A 333 2.11 15.59 12.59
N SER A 334 1.68 14.97 13.67
CA SER A 334 2.58 14.10 14.41
C SER A 334 1.84 12.94 15.08
N ILE A 335 2.53 11.82 15.23
CA ILE A 335 2.05 10.66 15.98
C ILE A 335 3.20 10.00 16.73
N ALA A 336 2.93 9.50 17.95
CA ALA A 336 3.90 8.73 18.71
C ALA A 336 4.46 7.55 17.91
N ARG A 337 5.77 7.31 18.08
CA ARG A 337 6.49 6.25 17.37
C ARG A 337 6.06 4.84 17.81
#